data_92d00fccab40c55964f03e3b166b5d9a
#
_entry.id   92d00fccab40c55964f03e3b166b5d9a
#
_cell.length_a   1.000
_cell.length_b   1.000
_cell.length_c   1.000
_cell.angle_alpha   90.00
_cell.angle_beta   90.00
_cell.angle_gamma   90.00
#
_symmetry.space_group_name_H-M   'P 1'
#
loop_
_entity.id
_entity.type
_entity.pdbx_description
1 polymer ?
#
loop_
_entity_poly.entity_id
_entity_poly.type
_entity_poly.pdbx_seq_one_letter_code
_entity_poly.pdbx_strand_id
1 'polypeptide(L)'
;MSERKIRVLVAKPGLDGHDRGAKVIARALRDAGMEVIYTGLRQTPEMIASAALQEDVDAVGISILSGAHKTLCPRIVELLRENGMEDTLVLVGGIVPQEDIPQLKEAGVAEVFLPGTSTEDIVSFLRENVRQSLS
;
A
#
# COMPACT_ATOMS: atom_id res chain seq x y z
N MET A 1 -21.97 -14.15 -12.47
CA MET A 1 -20.67 -13.55 -12.71
C MET A 1 -19.98 -13.26 -11.39
N SER A 2 -18.85 -13.82 -11.20
CA SER A 2 -18.10 -13.61 -9.98
C SER A 2 -17.16 -12.43 -10.14
N GLU A 3 -17.23 -11.51 -9.21
CA GLU A 3 -16.27 -10.42 -9.16
C GLU A 3 -15.05 -10.90 -8.40
N ARG A 4 -13.89 -10.62 -8.96
CA ARG A 4 -12.64 -10.90 -8.29
C ARG A 4 -12.51 -9.98 -7.07
N LYS A 5 -12.13 -10.55 -5.94
CA LYS A 5 -11.87 -9.74 -4.76
C LYS A 5 -10.61 -8.91 -4.97
N ILE A 6 -10.64 -7.70 -4.46
CA ILE A 6 -9.45 -6.85 -4.45
C ILE A 6 -8.45 -7.46 -3.47
N ARG A 7 -7.23 -7.66 -3.93
CA ARG A 7 -6.16 -8.21 -3.10
C ARG A 7 -5.20 -7.09 -2.73
N VAL A 8 -4.96 -6.93 -1.44
CA VAL A 8 -4.13 -5.85 -0.92
C VAL A 8 -3.02 -6.43 -0.06
N LEU A 9 -1.79 -6.04 -0.35
CA LEU A 9 -0.65 -6.37 0.49
C LEU A 9 -0.44 -5.21 1.46
N VAL A 10 -0.49 -5.48 2.75
CA VAL A 10 -0.21 -4.47 3.77
C VAL A 10 1.19 -4.74 4.31
N ALA A 11 2.07 -3.76 4.14
CA ALA A 11 3.48 -3.92 4.45
C ALA A 11 3.96 -2.81 5.37
N LYS A 12 4.95 -3.14 6.18
CA LYS A 12 5.60 -2.19 7.06
C LYS A 12 7.11 -2.27 6.86
N PRO A 13 7.66 -1.39 6.01
CA PRO A 13 9.09 -1.44 5.72
C PRO A 13 9.93 -0.82 6.83
N GLY A 14 11.21 -1.13 6.82
CA GLY A 14 12.17 -0.55 7.73
C GLY A 14 12.25 -1.25 9.07
N LEU A 15 12.86 -0.58 10.03
CA LEU A 15 13.15 -1.16 11.34
C LEU A 15 12.10 -0.83 12.41
N ASP A 16 11.05 -0.09 12.03
CA ASP A 16 10.00 0.31 12.96
C ASP A 16 9.23 -0.93 13.44
N GLY A 17 9.11 -1.07 14.76
CA GLY A 17 8.41 -2.19 15.36
C GLY A 17 6.94 -1.93 15.67
N HIS A 18 6.42 -0.77 15.27
CA HIS A 18 5.02 -0.41 15.56
C HIS A 18 4.11 -0.83 14.41
N ASP A 19 3.27 -1.82 14.66
CA ASP A 19 2.40 -2.36 13.60
C ASP A 19 0.90 -2.16 13.84
N ARG A 20 0.53 -1.44 14.88
CA ARG A 20 -0.87 -1.26 15.23
C ARG A 20 -1.70 -0.64 14.12
N GLY A 21 -1.19 0.43 13.51
CA GLY A 21 -1.88 1.10 12.42
C GLY A 21 -2.08 0.20 11.22
N ALA A 22 -1.04 -0.56 10.87
CA ALA A 22 -1.10 -1.49 9.74
C ALA A 22 -2.15 -2.59 10.00
N LYS A 23 -2.21 -3.09 11.23
CA LYS A 23 -3.17 -4.14 11.59
C LYS A 23 -4.60 -3.63 11.56
N VAL A 24 -4.84 -2.39 12.01
CA VAL A 24 -6.16 -1.78 11.97
C VAL A 24 -6.65 -1.64 10.53
N ILE A 25 -5.79 -1.17 9.65
CA ILE A 25 -6.13 -1.02 8.23
C ILE A 25 -6.38 -2.38 7.59
N ALA A 26 -5.52 -3.36 7.87
CA ALA A 26 -5.68 -4.71 7.33
C ALA A 26 -7.04 -5.30 7.72
N ARG A 27 -7.43 -5.11 8.98
CA ARG A 27 -8.72 -5.61 9.46
C ARG A 27 -9.89 -4.91 8.78
N ALA A 28 -9.79 -3.59 8.62
CA ALA A 28 -10.85 -2.81 7.98
C ALA A 28 -11.05 -3.24 6.52
N LEU A 29 -9.96 -3.49 5.81
CA LEU A 29 -10.04 -3.94 4.42
C LEU A 29 -10.65 -5.35 4.32
N ARG A 30 -10.29 -6.24 5.26
CA ARG A 30 -10.91 -7.56 5.32
C ARG A 30 -12.41 -7.48 5.57
N ASP A 31 -12.79 -6.63 6.51
CA ASP A 31 -14.20 -6.44 6.85
C ASP A 31 -14.99 -5.88 5.67
N ALA A 32 -14.32 -5.18 4.76
CA ALA A 32 -14.94 -4.66 3.55
C ALA A 32 -15.01 -5.71 2.42
N GLY A 33 -14.55 -6.92 2.66
CA GLY A 33 -14.60 -8.01 1.68
C GLY A 33 -13.38 -8.15 0.82
N MET A 34 -12.31 -7.45 1.13
CA MET A 34 -11.06 -7.55 0.38
C MET A 34 -10.19 -8.68 0.93
N GLU A 35 -9.34 -9.21 0.08
CA GLU A 35 -8.37 -10.21 0.47
C GLU A 35 -7.07 -9.49 0.86
N VAL A 36 -6.67 -9.66 2.11
CA VAL A 36 -5.54 -8.92 2.67
C VAL A 36 -4.41 -9.87 3.05
N ILE A 37 -3.22 -9.54 2.55
CA ILE A 37 -2.00 -10.24 2.92
C ILE A 37 -1.17 -9.27 3.78
N TYR A 38 -0.90 -9.64 5.01
CA TYR A 38 -0.08 -8.82 5.90
C TYR A 38 1.32 -9.44 5.98
N THR A 39 2.34 -8.68 5.56
CA THR A 39 3.70 -9.20 5.50
C THR A 39 4.41 -9.25 6.84
N GLY A 40 3.90 -8.51 7.83
CA GLY A 40 4.58 -8.38 9.10
C GLY A 40 5.53 -7.19 9.13
N LEU A 41 6.38 -7.17 10.14
CA LEU A 41 7.29 -6.06 10.40
C LEU A 41 8.61 -6.21 9.65
N ARG A 42 9.33 -5.10 9.54
CA ARG A 42 10.73 -5.06 9.12
C ARG A 42 10.98 -5.61 7.72
N GLN A 43 10.08 -5.29 6.83
CA GLN A 43 10.21 -5.73 5.44
C GLN A 43 11.12 -4.78 4.66
N THR A 44 11.97 -5.34 3.80
CA THR A 44 12.73 -4.52 2.85
C THR A 44 11.89 -4.23 1.62
N PRO A 45 12.21 -3.19 0.84
CA PRO A 45 11.49 -2.96 -0.43
C PRO A 45 11.50 -4.17 -1.34
N GLU A 46 12.62 -4.89 -1.41
CA GLU A 46 12.74 -6.11 -2.22
C GLU A 46 11.79 -7.21 -1.75
N MET A 47 11.69 -7.39 -0.43
CA MET A 47 10.77 -8.37 0.14
C MET A 47 9.32 -8.01 -0.16
N ILE A 48 8.99 -6.72 -0.07
CA ILE A 48 7.63 -6.23 -0.34
C ILE A 48 7.27 -6.46 -1.81
N ALA A 49 8.16 -6.08 -2.71
CA ALA A 49 7.91 -6.26 -4.14
C ALA A 49 7.79 -7.74 -4.51
N SER A 50 8.63 -8.58 -3.93
CA SER A 50 8.59 -10.03 -4.16
C SER A 50 7.26 -10.62 -3.68
N ALA A 51 6.81 -10.22 -2.50
CA ALA A 51 5.53 -10.70 -1.97
C ALA A 51 4.36 -10.22 -2.84
N ALA A 52 4.41 -8.97 -3.30
CA ALA A 52 3.38 -8.42 -4.16
C ALA A 52 3.26 -9.20 -5.47
N LEU A 53 4.39 -9.54 -6.07
CA LEU A 53 4.42 -10.32 -7.30
C LEU A 53 3.90 -11.73 -7.06
N GLN A 54 4.38 -12.37 -6.01
CA GLN A 54 4.02 -13.74 -5.67
C GLN A 54 2.52 -13.88 -5.38
N GLU A 55 1.95 -12.91 -4.68
CA GLU A 55 0.54 -12.92 -4.31
C GLU A 55 -0.37 -12.29 -5.37
N ASP A 56 0.21 -11.72 -6.41
CA ASP A 56 -0.53 -11.07 -7.50
C ASP A 56 -1.54 -10.06 -6.97
N VAL A 57 -1.06 -9.11 -6.18
CA VAL A 57 -1.93 -8.14 -5.51
C VAL A 57 -2.30 -6.98 -6.43
N ASP A 58 -3.45 -6.38 -6.15
CA ASP A 58 -3.94 -5.20 -6.88
C ASP A 58 -3.39 -3.91 -6.29
N ALA A 59 -3.04 -3.93 -5.01
CA ALA A 59 -2.55 -2.75 -4.32
C ALA A 59 -1.58 -3.15 -3.21
N VAL A 60 -0.63 -2.26 -2.95
CA VAL A 60 0.31 -2.39 -1.84
C VAL A 60 0.10 -1.19 -0.92
N GLY A 61 -0.28 -1.46 0.32
CA GLY A 61 -0.40 -0.43 1.35
C GLY A 61 0.83 -0.45 2.23
N ILE A 62 1.52 0.68 2.27
CA ILE A 62 2.75 0.83 3.04
C ILE A 62 2.47 1.68 4.27
N SER A 63 2.75 1.14 5.45
CA SER A 63 2.57 1.85 6.71
C SER A 63 3.93 2.36 7.19
N ILE A 64 4.08 3.67 7.32
CA ILE A 64 5.33 4.31 7.69
C ILE A 64 5.11 5.28 8.84
N LEU A 65 5.98 5.23 9.85
CA LEU A 65 5.91 6.11 11.00
C LEU A 65 6.96 7.23 11.02
N SER A 66 8.06 7.07 10.31
CA SER A 66 9.14 8.04 10.36
C SER A 66 9.66 8.35 8.98
N GLY A 67 10.50 9.34 8.84
CA GLY A 67 10.94 9.93 7.57
C GLY A 67 11.50 9.02 6.48
N ALA A 68 11.38 7.71 6.62
CA ALA A 68 11.88 6.76 5.63
C ALA A 68 11.07 6.72 4.34
N HIS A 69 9.91 7.38 4.31
CA HIS A 69 9.03 7.37 3.14
C HIS A 69 9.72 7.88 1.86
N LYS A 70 10.62 8.83 1.98
CA LYS A 70 11.30 9.40 0.81
C LYS A 70 12.21 8.42 0.10
N THR A 71 12.78 7.47 0.84
CA THR A 71 13.70 6.48 0.29
C THR A 71 12.99 5.18 -0.04
N LEU A 72 12.14 4.72 0.86
CA LEU A 72 11.53 3.39 0.74
C LEU A 72 10.40 3.34 -0.28
N CYS A 73 9.54 4.36 -0.30
CA CYS A 73 8.38 4.33 -1.19
C CYS A 73 8.76 4.38 -2.67
N PRO A 74 9.64 5.29 -3.12
CA PRO A 74 10.06 5.27 -4.52
C PRO A 74 10.74 3.96 -4.91
N ARG A 75 11.51 3.38 -4.00
CA ARG A 75 12.19 2.11 -4.29
C ARG A 75 11.19 0.97 -4.48
N ILE A 76 10.13 0.94 -3.67
CA ILE A 76 9.10 -0.08 -3.81
C ILE A 76 8.38 0.08 -5.16
N VAL A 77 8.01 1.30 -5.52
CA VAL A 77 7.37 1.56 -6.81
C VAL A 77 8.26 1.12 -7.97
N GLU A 78 9.54 1.47 -7.90
CA GLU A 78 10.51 1.09 -8.94
C GLU A 78 10.60 -0.42 -9.11
N LEU A 79 10.69 -1.15 -7.98
CA LEU A 79 10.77 -2.60 -8.00
C LEU A 79 9.51 -3.24 -8.57
N LEU A 80 8.34 -2.70 -8.23
CA LEU A 80 7.09 -3.20 -8.79
C LEU A 80 7.06 -3.02 -10.30
N ARG A 81 7.50 -1.87 -10.79
CA ARG A 81 7.58 -1.62 -12.24
C ARG A 81 8.55 -2.56 -12.93
N GLU A 82 9.70 -2.81 -12.32
CA GLU A 82 10.70 -3.74 -12.86
C GLU A 82 10.14 -5.16 -12.96
N ASN A 83 9.19 -5.51 -12.10
CA ASN A 83 8.57 -6.83 -12.09
C ASN A 83 7.29 -6.90 -12.93
N GLY A 84 7.02 -5.88 -13.74
CA GLY A 84 5.84 -5.87 -14.60
C GLY A 84 4.54 -5.52 -13.89
N MET A 85 4.61 -4.98 -12.68
CA MET A 85 3.43 -4.65 -11.87
C MET A 85 3.13 -3.15 -11.91
N GLU A 86 3.14 -2.57 -13.09
CA GLU A 86 2.92 -1.13 -13.28
C GLU A 86 1.52 -0.68 -12.86
N ASP A 87 0.54 -1.57 -12.96
CA ASP A 87 -0.85 -1.26 -12.64
C ASP A 87 -1.18 -1.45 -11.17
N THR A 88 -0.23 -1.96 -10.38
CA THR A 88 -0.44 -2.15 -8.95
C THR A 88 -0.41 -0.79 -8.26
N LEU A 89 -1.46 -0.49 -7.50
CA LEU A 89 -1.53 0.77 -6.77
C LEU A 89 -0.61 0.71 -5.55
N VAL A 90 0.09 1.81 -5.29
CA VAL A 90 0.91 1.94 -4.08
C VAL A 90 0.30 3.03 -3.22
N LEU A 91 -0.12 2.67 -2.03
CA LEU A 91 -0.72 3.58 -1.06
C LEU A 91 0.22 3.71 0.13
N VAL A 92 0.31 4.91 0.67
CA VAL A 92 1.15 5.16 1.85
C VAL A 92 0.26 5.69 2.97
N GLY A 93 0.39 5.08 4.14
CA GLY A 93 -0.31 5.55 5.34
C GLY A 93 0.69 5.89 6.42
N GLY A 94 0.45 7.00 7.12
CA GLY A 94 1.31 7.39 8.22
C GLY A 94 1.52 8.89 8.28
N ILE A 95 2.52 9.29 9.06
CA ILE A 95 2.86 10.69 9.24
C ILE A 95 3.81 11.11 8.12
N VAL A 96 3.28 11.81 7.12
CA VAL A 96 4.05 12.29 5.98
C VAL A 96 3.88 13.81 5.89
N PRO A 97 4.97 14.58 5.88
CA PRO A 97 4.86 16.03 5.70
C PRO A 97 4.15 16.35 4.40
N GLN A 98 3.28 17.35 4.43
CA GLN A 98 2.51 17.72 3.24
C GLN A 98 3.41 18.09 2.05
N GLU A 99 4.55 18.70 2.33
CA GLU A 99 5.50 19.11 1.30
C GLU A 99 6.12 17.91 0.57
N ASP A 100 6.10 16.72 1.18
CA ASP A 100 6.65 15.51 0.58
C ASP A 100 5.63 14.75 -0.25
N ILE A 101 4.35 15.02 -0.08
CA ILE A 101 3.29 14.29 -0.79
C ILE A 101 3.41 14.41 -2.31
N PRO A 102 3.62 15.62 -2.88
CA PRO A 102 3.78 15.71 -4.33
C PRO A 102 4.94 14.89 -4.86
N GLN A 103 6.05 14.82 -4.13
CA GLN A 103 7.21 14.03 -4.54
C GLN A 103 6.89 12.53 -4.57
N LEU A 104 6.15 12.06 -3.58
CA LEU A 104 5.74 10.67 -3.54
C LEU A 104 4.80 10.34 -4.70
N LYS A 105 3.87 11.22 -5.01
CA LYS A 105 2.96 11.01 -6.13
C LYS A 105 3.69 11.01 -7.46
N GLU A 106 4.67 11.88 -7.63
CA GLU A 106 5.52 11.87 -8.83
C GLU A 106 6.31 10.57 -8.96
N ALA A 107 6.71 9.99 -7.83
CA ALA A 107 7.45 8.73 -7.83
C ALA A 107 6.55 7.53 -8.14
N GLY A 108 5.22 7.71 -8.16
CA GLY A 108 4.29 6.64 -8.50
C GLY A 108 3.38 6.20 -7.38
N VAL A 109 3.41 6.87 -6.23
CA VAL A 109 2.47 6.59 -5.13
C VAL A 109 1.09 7.11 -5.53
N ALA A 110 0.09 6.24 -5.46
CA ALA A 110 -1.27 6.59 -5.88
C ALA A 110 -1.95 7.55 -4.91
N GLU A 111 -1.76 7.34 -3.61
CA GLU A 111 -2.35 8.21 -2.60
C GLU A 111 -1.63 8.08 -1.27
N VAL A 112 -1.69 9.15 -0.48
CA VAL A 112 -1.13 9.20 0.87
C VAL A 112 -2.27 9.45 1.84
N PHE A 113 -2.42 8.58 2.84
CA PHE A 113 -3.46 8.69 3.86
C PHE A 113 -2.82 9.10 5.18
N LEU A 114 -3.13 10.31 5.63
CA LEU A 114 -2.58 10.85 6.87
C LEU A 114 -3.34 10.30 8.09
N PRO A 115 -2.74 10.39 9.28
CA PRO A 115 -3.44 9.98 10.50
C PRO A 115 -4.79 10.69 10.63
N GLY A 116 -5.79 9.95 11.04
CA GLY A 116 -7.16 10.47 11.13
C GLY A 116 -8.01 10.24 9.91
N THR A 117 -7.42 9.78 8.81
CA THR A 117 -8.21 9.38 7.63
C THR A 117 -9.06 8.17 7.99
N SER A 118 -10.34 8.21 7.63
CA SER A 118 -11.22 7.09 7.95
C SER A 118 -10.88 5.87 7.09
N THR A 119 -11.06 4.68 7.66
CA THR A 119 -10.83 3.46 6.90
C THR A 119 -11.81 3.32 5.74
N GLU A 120 -12.99 3.91 5.86
CA GLU A 120 -13.98 3.94 4.77
C GLU A 120 -13.45 4.67 3.55
N ASP A 121 -12.71 5.76 3.77
CA ASP A 121 -12.11 6.52 2.66
C ASP A 121 -11.07 5.68 1.93
N ILE A 122 -10.29 4.90 2.68
CA ILE A 122 -9.28 4.02 2.09
C ILE A 122 -9.96 2.93 1.26
N VAL A 123 -11.01 2.32 1.80
CA VAL A 123 -11.77 1.29 1.11
C VAL A 123 -12.38 1.85 -0.18
N SER A 124 -12.97 3.05 -0.11
CA SER A 124 -13.57 3.68 -1.28
C SER A 124 -12.55 3.97 -2.36
N PHE A 125 -11.40 4.48 -1.96
CA PHE A 125 -10.32 4.77 -2.91
C PHE A 125 -9.89 3.50 -3.66
N LEU A 126 -9.71 2.42 -2.93
CA LEU A 126 -9.32 1.14 -3.54
C LEU A 126 -10.38 0.63 -4.50
N ARG A 127 -11.64 0.67 -4.09
CA ARG A 127 -12.74 0.20 -4.95
C ARG A 127 -12.84 0.98 -6.25
N GLU A 128 -12.66 2.29 -6.17
CA GLU A 128 -12.75 3.15 -7.35
C GLU A 128 -11.56 2.95 -8.29
N ASN A 129 -10.38 2.85 -7.75
CA ASN A 129 -9.17 2.85 -8.57
C ASN A 129 -8.78 1.47 -9.08
N VAL A 130 -8.96 0.43 -8.27
CA VAL A 130 -8.67 -0.93 -8.71
C VAL A 130 -9.66 -1.37 -9.79
N ARG A 131 -10.94 -1.00 -9.66
CA ARG A 131 -11.94 -1.33 -10.66
C ARG A 131 -11.60 -0.76 -12.03
N GLN A 132 -11.08 0.46 -12.07
CA GLN A 132 -10.68 1.07 -13.33
C GLN A 132 -9.57 0.28 -14.00
N SER A 133 -8.67 -0.30 -13.21
CA SER A 133 -7.58 -1.12 -13.73
C SER A 133 -8.07 -2.48 -14.24
N LEU A 134 -9.16 -2.98 -13.69
CA LEU A 134 -9.70 -4.29 -14.05
C LEU A 134 -10.64 -4.26 -15.26
N SER A 135 -11.13 -3.09 -15.62
CA SER A 135 -12.10 -2.96 -16.72
C SER A 135 -11.47 -2.95 -18.12
#